data_bfce64dcf23beed60428224d0403a870
#
_entry.id   bfce64dcf23beed60428224d0403a870
#
_cell.length_a   1.000
_cell.length_b   1.000
_cell.length_c   1.000
_cell.angle_alpha   90.00
_cell.angle_beta   90.00
_cell.angle_gamma   90.00
#
_symmetry.space_group_name_H-M   'P 1'
#
loop_
_entity.id
_entity.type
_entity.pdbx_description
1 polymer ?
#
loop_
_entity_poly.entity_id
_entity_poly.type
_entity_poly.pdbx_seq_one_letter_code
_entity_poly.pdbx_strand_id
1 'polypeptide(L)'
;MLLKLRRPNLLSVFLNARGTFLICCILIVCYLLFSFLTNVLLIPSANFVGSIPSILRGELWRVVTSTVYHYEWSHLMKNMLAVIVLGPFIEWKIGSTPFVISFFVSSWLGVLLFCFGFGGFIQSTFGIGTYIESFYGVSLSGYALFPLAILAFLIEKPTFSFMTKIVAFTSTLYYVTVGYWPNLAMSDIEKNVQVAHSCGLLVGLFCVLVILIIKHREKMFSFSSRSK
;
A
#
# COMPACT_ATOMS: atom_id res chain seq x y z
N MET A 1 18.02 35.48 4.14
CA MET A 1 18.18 34.99 2.74
C MET A 1 17.19 33.86 2.55
N LEU A 2 15.98 34.15 2.03
CA LEU A 2 14.92 33.16 1.82
C LEU A 2 15.34 32.31 0.62
N LEU A 3 15.81 31.08 0.88
CA LEU A 3 15.94 30.06 -0.17
C LEU A 3 14.57 29.92 -0.86
N LYS A 4 14.44 30.49 -2.07
CA LYS A 4 13.31 30.19 -2.95
C LYS A 4 13.33 28.68 -3.17
N LEU A 5 12.52 27.94 -2.39
CA LEU A 5 12.29 26.51 -2.61
C LEU A 5 11.79 26.35 -4.05
N ARG A 6 12.69 25.98 -4.94
CA ARG A 6 12.35 25.65 -6.33
C ARG A 6 11.28 24.57 -6.29
N ARG A 7 10.21 24.77 -7.05
CA ARG A 7 9.20 23.71 -7.26
C ARG A 7 9.94 22.48 -7.80
N PRO A 8 9.74 21.30 -7.18
CA PRO A 8 10.39 20.11 -7.69
C PRO A 8 9.92 19.87 -9.14
N ASN A 9 10.85 19.64 -10.04
CA ASN A 9 10.48 19.17 -11.36
C ASN A 9 10.19 17.66 -11.28
N LEU A 10 9.34 17.17 -12.16
CA LEU A 10 8.89 15.78 -12.16
C LEU A 10 10.09 14.81 -12.20
N LEU A 11 11.06 15.09 -13.07
CA LEU A 11 12.25 14.27 -13.21
C LEU A 11 13.05 14.15 -11.90
N SER A 12 13.24 15.27 -11.17
CA SER A 12 13.97 15.24 -9.90
C SER A 12 13.26 14.43 -8.82
N VAL A 13 11.93 14.41 -8.82
CA VAL A 13 11.13 13.60 -7.89
C VAL A 13 11.38 12.11 -8.13
N PHE A 14 11.34 11.68 -9.39
CA PHE A 14 11.58 10.28 -9.76
C PHE A 14 13.04 9.85 -9.56
N LEU A 15 14.01 10.67 -9.96
CA LEU A 15 15.44 10.33 -9.82
C LEU A 15 15.90 10.22 -8.36
N ASN A 16 15.19 10.86 -7.42
CA ASN A 16 15.53 10.79 -6.00
C ASN A 16 14.65 9.81 -5.21
N ALA A 17 13.81 9.04 -5.88
CA ALA A 17 12.87 8.10 -5.26
C ALA A 17 13.54 6.77 -4.85
N ARG A 18 14.49 6.84 -3.91
CA ARG A 18 15.30 5.68 -3.45
C ARG A 18 14.47 4.62 -2.75
N GLY A 19 13.49 5.02 -1.93
CA GLY A 19 12.59 4.11 -1.24
C GLY A 19 11.65 3.39 -2.21
N THR A 20 11.13 4.10 -3.21
CA THR A 20 10.35 3.51 -4.30
C THR A 20 11.15 2.46 -5.06
N PHE A 21 12.39 2.79 -5.43
CA PHE A 21 13.30 1.85 -6.08
C PHE A 21 13.59 0.63 -5.20
N LEU A 22 13.88 0.85 -3.91
CA LEU A 22 14.14 -0.23 -2.95
C LEU A 22 12.94 -1.18 -2.82
N ILE A 23 11.71 -0.66 -2.71
CA ILE A 23 10.50 -1.48 -2.67
C ILE A 23 10.39 -2.34 -3.94
N CYS A 24 10.58 -1.75 -5.11
CA CYS A 24 10.54 -2.49 -6.38
C CYS A 24 11.60 -3.60 -6.42
N CYS A 25 12.83 -3.33 -6.00
CA CYS A 25 13.88 -4.33 -5.91
C CYS A 25 13.52 -5.47 -4.95
N ILE A 26 13.01 -5.16 -3.76
CA ILE A 26 12.57 -6.18 -2.78
C ILE A 26 11.49 -7.07 -3.40
N LEU A 27 10.48 -6.49 -4.03
CA LEU A 27 9.38 -7.25 -4.63
C LEU A 27 9.84 -8.16 -5.76
N ILE A 28 10.75 -7.69 -6.63
CA ILE A 28 11.32 -8.50 -7.71
C ILE A 28 12.17 -9.65 -7.13
N VAL A 29 13.04 -9.36 -6.16
CA VAL A 29 13.87 -10.39 -5.52
C VAL A 29 13.00 -11.44 -4.83
N CYS A 30 11.96 -11.01 -4.10
CA CYS A 30 11.02 -11.94 -3.48
C CYS A 30 10.28 -12.78 -4.53
N TYR A 31 9.83 -12.18 -5.63
CA TYR A 31 9.19 -12.92 -6.72
C TYR A 31 10.10 -14.01 -7.29
N LEU A 32 11.34 -13.67 -7.60
CA LEU A 32 12.32 -14.63 -8.12
C LEU A 32 12.63 -15.75 -7.11
N LEU A 33 12.81 -15.39 -5.84
CA LEU A 33 13.02 -16.34 -4.75
C LEU A 33 11.85 -17.32 -4.61
N PHE A 34 10.62 -16.82 -4.48
CA PHE A 34 9.44 -17.66 -4.33
C PHE A 34 9.16 -18.50 -5.58
N SER A 35 9.39 -17.94 -6.77
CA SER A 35 9.30 -18.70 -8.02
C SER A 35 10.31 -19.85 -8.05
N PHE A 36 11.55 -19.61 -7.59
CA PHE A 36 12.56 -20.68 -7.46
C PHE A 36 12.11 -21.74 -6.42
N LEU A 37 11.66 -21.32 -5.25
CA LEU A 37 11.21 -22.24 -4.20
C LEU A 37 10.05 -23.12 -4.65
N THR A 38 9.08 -22.54 -5.39
CA THR A 38 7.87 -23.28 -5.81
C THR A 38 8.09 -24.13 -7.05
N ASN A 39 8.82 -23.62 -8.06
CA ASN A 39 8.93 -24.28 -9.36
C ASN A 39 10.17 -25.19 -9.46
N VAL A 40 11.24 -24.91 -8.72
CA VAL A 40 12.48 -25.70 -8.74
C VAL A 40 12.57 -26.61 -7.55
N LEU A 41 12.35 -26.09 -6.32
CA LEU A 41 12.40 -26.89 -5.10
C LEU A 41 11.07 -27.57 -4.77
N LEU A 42 10.03 -27.35 -5.56
CA LEU A 42 8.70 -27.94 -5.43
C LEU A 42 8.06 -27.72 -4.04
N ILE A 43 8.42 -26.65 -3.35
CA ILE A 43 7.81 -26.30 -2.07
C ILE A 43 6.40 -25.75 -2.36
N PRO A 44 5.33 -26.30 -1.75
CA PRO A 44 3.97 -25.86 -2.02
C PRO A 44 3.76 -24.37 -1.76
N SER A 45 3.18 -23.65 -2.72
CA SER A 45 2.85 -22.22 -2.58
C SER A 45 1.95 -21.95 -1.36
N ALA A 46 1.16 -22.93 -0.96
CA ALA A 46 0.34 -22.92 0.26
C ALA A 46 1.12 -22.57 1.53
N ASN A 47 2.44 -22.77 1.55
CA ASN A 47 3.29 -22.42 2.69
C ASN A 47 3.57 -20.91 2.79
N PHE A 48 3.40 -20.15 1.70
CA PHE A 48 3.76 -18.74 1.60
C PHE A 48 2.55 -17.80 1.54
N VAL A 49 1.44 -18.27 0.98
CA VAL A 49 0.20 -17.50 0.88
C VAL A 49 -0.50 -17.38 2.23
N GLY A 50 -1.25 -16.30 2.42
CA GLY A 50 -2.11 -16.12 3.59
C GLY A 50 -3.49 -16.73 3.36
N SER A 51 -4.10 -17.19 4.45
CA SER A 51 -5.53 -17.48 4.49
C SER A 51 -6.09 -17.06 5.84
N ILE A 52 -7.38 -16.70 5.90
CA ILE A 52 -8.01 -16.32 7.16
C ILE A 52 -7.85 -17.46 8.21
N PRO A 53 -8.18 -18.74 7.90
CA PRO A 53 -8.02 -19.81 8.86
C PRO A 53 -6.57 -19.99 9.35
N SER A 54 -5.58 -19.86 8.47
CA SER A 54 -4.17 -20.04 8.84
C SER A 54 -3.71 -18.95 9.80
N ILE A 55 -4.04 -17.70 9.52
CA ILE A 55 -3.67 -16.57 10.38
C ILE A 55 -4.38 -16.64 11.73
N LEU A 56 -5.67 -17.02 11.76
CA LEU A 56 -6.41 -17.19 13.01
C LEU A 56 -5.88 -18.36 13.86
N ARG A 57 -5.25 -19.39 13.25
CA ARG A 57 -4.52 -20.46 13.98
C ARG A 57 -3.14 -20.04 14.49
N GLY A 58 -2.73 -18.79 14.25
CA GLY A 58 -1.46 -18.26 14.73
C GLY A 58 -0.28 -18.34 13.75
N GLU A 59 -0.52 -18.72 12.49
CA GLU A 59 0.52 -18.76 11.45
C GLU A 59 0.87 -17.32 10.98
N LEU A 60 1.28 -16.46 11.93
CA LEU A 60 1.45 -15.01 11.69
C LEU A 60 2.57 -14.66 10.70
N TRP A 61 3.54 -15.57 10.46
CA TRP A 61 4.55 -15.35 9.40
C TRP A 61 3.92 -15.13 8.02
N ARG A 62 2.72 -15.68 7.81
CA ARG A 62 1.97 -15.52 6.56
C ARG A 62 1.52 -14.08 6.29
N VAL A 63 1.40 -13.25 7.32
CA VAL A 63 1.15 -11.82 7.16
C VAL A 63 2.28 -11.18 6.34
N VAL A 64 3.53 -11.60 6.61
CA VAL A 64 4.71 -11.07 5.91
C VAL A 64 4.91 -11.76 4.57
N THR A 65 4.91 -13.10 4.54
CA THR A 65 5.20 -13.86 3.31
C THR A 65 4.15 -13.64 2.24
N SER A 66 2.86 -13.64 2.59
CA SER A 66 1.79 -13.39 1.62
C SER A 66 1.86 -11.99 1.00
N THR A 67 2.32 -11.00 1.76
CA THR A 67 2.45 -9.63 1.26
C THR A 67 3.45 -9.54 0.10
N VAL A 68 4.57 -10.25 0.18
CA VAL A 68 5.62 -10.19 -0.84
C VAL A 68 5.54 -11.31 -1.88
N TYR A 69 4.71 -12.33 -1.62
CA TYR A 69 4.48 -13.42 -2.56
C TYR A 69 3.62 -12.96 -3.74
N HIS A 70 4.02 -13.29 -4.95
CA HIS A 70 3.24 -13.10 -6.17
C HIS A 70 3.32 -14.37 -7.01
N TYR A 71 2.17 -14.91 -7.39
CA TYR A 71 2.12 -16.12 -8.21
C TYR A 71 2.52 -15.82 -9.67
N GLU A 72 2.03 -14.69 -10.19
CA GLU A 72 2.22 -14.31 -11.59
C GLU A 72 3.01 -13.01 -11.73
N TRP A 73 3.87 -12.95 -12.75
CA TRP A 73 4.60 -11.73 -13.10
C TRP A 73 3.66 -10.55 -13.42
N SER A 74 2.56 -10.84 -14.11
CA SER A 74 1.54 -9.83 -14.45
C SER A 74 0.92 -9.18 -13.20
N HIS A 75 0.67 -9.97 -12.14
CA HIS A 75 0.16 -9.47 -10.88
C HIS A 75 1.19 -8.59 -10.15
N LEU A 76 2.45 -9.03 -10.11
CA LEU A 76 3.54 -8.22 -9.57
C LEU A 76 3.66 -6.86 -10.28
N MET A 77 3.64 -6.86 -11.62
CA MET A 77 3.75 -5.64 -12.42
C MET A 77 2.59 -4.66 -12.15
N LYS A 78 1.37 -5.16 -12.05
CA LYS A 78 0.20 -4.32 -11.69
C LYS A 78 0.38 -3.65 -10.32
N ASN A 79 0.86 -4.39 -9.34
CA ASN A 79 1.13 -3.85 -7.99
C ASN A 79 2.29 -2.84 -8.01
N MET A 80 3.37 -3.14 -8.72
CA MET A 80 4.51 -2.23 -8.86
C MET A 80 4.14 -0.92 -9.57
N LEU A 81 3.18 -0.95 -10.49
CA LEU A 81 2.74 0.26 -11.18
C LEU A 81 2.24 1.32 -10.20
N ALA A 82 1.43 0.94 -9.20
CA ALA A 82 0.98 1.88 -8.16
C ALA A 82 2.16 2.45 -7.37
N VAL A 83 3.14 1.61 -7.02
CA VAL A 83 4.35 2.03 -6.30
C VAL A 83 5.18 3.00 -7.13
N ILE A 84 5.42 2.69 -8.41
CA ILE A 84 6.23 3.53 -9.31
C ILE A 84 5.55 4.87 -9.58
N VAL A 85 4.23 4.89 -9.73
CA VAL A 85 3.49 6.13 -10.05
C VAL A 85 3.30 7.00 -8.83
N LEU A 86 2.89 6.45 -7.69
CA LEU A 86 2.53 7.23 -6.48
C LEU A 86 3.68 7.37 -5.49
N GLY A 87 4.53 6.35 -5.40
CA GLY A 87 5.62 6.28 -4.43
C GLY A 87 6.54 7.49 -4.43
N PRO A 88 7.09 7.92 -5.59
CA PRO A 88 8.01 9.05 -5.65
C PRO A 88 7.43 10.34 -5.05
N PHE A 89 6.14 10.60 -5.23
CA PHE A 89 5.48 11.80 -4.69
C PHE A 89 5.29 11.72 -3.18
N ILE A 90 4.90 10.55 -2.68
CA ILE A 90 4.75 10.31 -1.24
C ILE A 90 6.12 10.38 -0.59
N GLU A 91 7.10 9.67 -1.14
CA GLU A 91 8.49 9.65 -0.66
C GLU A 91 9.11 11.04 -0.62
N TRP A 92 8.86 11.88 -1.63
CA TRP A 92 9.30 13.26 -1.65
C TRP A 92 8.79 14.06 -0.44
N LYS A 93 7.60 13.73 0.05
CA LYS A 93 6.95 14.45 1.16
C LYS A 93 7.32 13.95 2.53
N ILE A 94 7.47 12.64 2.69
CA ILE A 94 7.70 12.03 4.01
C ILE A 94 9.12 11.47 4.19
N GLY A 95 9.89 11.39 3.11
CA GLY A 95 11.23 10.79 3.10
C GLY A 95 11.22 9.29 2.80
N SER A 96 12.37 8.76 2.35
CA SER A 96 12.50 7.37 1.87
C SER A 96 12.24 6.34 2.97
N THR A 97 12.84 6.51 4.15
CA THR A 97 12.69 5.53 5.25
C THR A 97 11.26 5.46 5.77
N PRO A 98 10.58 6.57 6.13
CA PRO A 98 9.18 6.51 6.53
C PRO A 98 8.27 5.94 5.42
N PHE A 99 8.56 6.23 4.15
CA PHE A 99 7.79 5.70 3.03
C PHE A 99 7.88 4.17 2.95
N VAL A 100 9.10 3.61 2.97
CA VAL A 100 9.32 2.15 2.92
C VAL A 100 8.64 1.45 4.11
N ILE A 101 8.82 1.99 5.32
CA ILE A 101 8.19 1.45 6.52
C ILE A 101 6.66 1.49 6.39
N SER A 102 6.08 2.63 6.03
CA SER A 102 4.64 2.79 5.87
C SER A 102 4.07 1.84 4.82
N PHE A 103 4.80 1.60 3.73
CA PHE A 103 4.39 0.70 2.67
C PHE A 103 4.19 -0.73 3.17
N PHE A 104 5.19 -1.33 3.82
CA PHE A 104 5.07 -2.71 4.32
C PHE A 104 4.14 -2.81 5.53
N VAL A 105 4.25 -1.90 6.48
CA VAL A 105 3.39 -1.88 7.67
C VAL A 105 1.92 -1.75 7.28
N SER A 106 1.58 -0.92 6.29
CA SER A 106 0.19 -0.79 5.84
C SER A 106 -0.35 -2.08 5.24
N SER A 107 0.46 -2.87 4.54
CA SER A 107 0.04 -4.18 4.06
C SER A 107 -0.21 -5.15 5.20
N TRP A 108 0.71 -5.25 6.15
CA TRP A 108 0.58 -6.15 7.30
C TRP A 108 -0.63 -5.80 8.17
N LEU A 109 -0.81 -4.51 8.47
CA LEU A 109 -2.00 -4.05 9.18
C LEU A 109 -3.28 -4.28 8.38
N GLY A 110 -3.24 -4.12 7.05
CA GLY A 110 -4.37 -4.41 6.17
C GLY A 110 -4.75 -5.89 6.21
N VAL A 111 -3.76 -6.81 6.16
CA VAL A 111 -3.98 -8.26 6.31
C VAL A 111 -4.58 -8.59 7.68
N LEU A 112 -4.04 -8.03 8.76
CA LEU A 112 -4.56 -8.25 10.10
C LEU A 112 -5.99 -7.70 10.25
N LEU A 113 -6.26 -6.50 9.77
CA LEU A 113 -7.59 -5.90 9.77
C LEU A 113 -8.58 -6.76 8.96
N PHE A 114 -8.16 -7.26 7.80
CA PHE A 114 -8.98 -8.15 7.00
C PHE A 114 -9.29 -9.46 7.75
N CYS A 115 -8.29 -10.14 8.31
CA CYS A 115 -8.48 -11.43 8.96
C CYS A 115 -9.26 -11.33 10.28
N PHE A 116 -8.92 -10.39 11.15
CA PHE A 116 -9.50 -10.27 12.50
C PHE A 116 -10.70 -9.32 12.57
N GLY A 117 -10.75 -8.30 11.69
CA GLY A 117 -11.81 -7.31 11.72
C GLY A 117 -13.01 -7.70 10.85
N PHE A 118 -12.78 -8.11 9.63
CA PHE A 118 -13.83 -8.33 8.64
C PHE A 118 -14.03 -9.79 8.25
N GLY A 119 -12.99 -10.64 8.32
CA GLY A 119 -13.08 -12.04 7.90
C GLY A 119 -14.17 -12.81 8.62
N GLY A 120 -14.21 -12.74 9.94
CA GLY A 120 -15.24 -13.38 10.75
C GLY A 120 -16.63 -12.78 10.56
N PHE A 121 -16.74 -11.46 10.42
CA PHE A 121 -18.01 -10.77 10.18
C PHE A 121 -18.62 -11.15 8.82
N ILE A 122 -17.80 -11.13 7.77
CA ILE A 122 -18.25 -11.52 6.42
C ILE A 122 -18.73 -12.96 6.42
N GLN A 123 -17.97 -13.84 7.07
CA GLN A 123 -18.31 -15.25 7.22
C GLN A 123 -19.67 -15.44 7.92
N SER A 124 -19.90 -14.74 9.02
CA SER A 124 -21.10 -14.92 9.82
C SER A 124 -22.34 -14.23 9.22
N THR A 125 -22.17 -13.09 8.53
CA THR A 125 -23.28 -12.25 8.10
C THR A 125 -23.79 -12.60 6.71
N PHE A 126 -22.92 -12.99 5.81
CA PHE A 126 -23.29 -13.19 4.40
C PHE A 126 -23.33 -14.66 3.98
N GLY A 127 -23.00 -15.59 4.89
CA GLY A 127 -22.96 -17.02 4.55
C GLY A 127 -22.07 -17.30 3.34
N ILE A 128 -21.30 -16.33 2.92
CA ILE A 128 -20.41 -16.41 1.78
C ILE A 128 -19.39 -17.46 2.16
N GLY A 129 -19.48 -18.58 1.46
CA GLY A 129 -18.53 -19.67 1.59
C GLY A 129 -17.13 -19.09 1.51
N THR A 130 -16.51 -19.03 2.59
CA THR A 130 -15.43 -18.24 3.10
C THR A 130 -14.10 -18.51 2.47
N TYR A 131 -14.10 -18.74 1.21
CA TYR A 131 -12.90 -19.14 0.53
C TYR A 131 -12.35 -18.01 -0.33
N ILE A 132 -11.76 -17.01 0.32
CA ILE A 132 -10.42 -16.72 -0.13
C ILE A 132 -9.59 -17.85 0.48
N GLU A 133 -9.50 -18.97 -0.24
CA GLU A 133 -8.66 -20.08 0.17
C GLU A 133 -7.23 -19.61 0.39
N SER A 134 -6.81 -18.60 -0.36
CA SER A 134 -5.52 -17.95 -0.19
C SER A 134 -5.52 -16.51 -0.73
N PHE A 135 -4.81 -15.62 -0.06
CA PHE A 135 -4.51 -14.28 -0.54
C PHE A 135 -3.01 -14.01 -0.54
N TYR A 136 -2.59 -13.17 -1.48
CA TYR A 136 -1.18 -12.80 -1.67
C TYR A 136 -1.04 -11.51 -2.46
N GLY A 137 0.16 -10.93 -2.41
CA GLY A 137 0.50 -9.72 -3.11
C GLY A 137 0.39 -8.47 -2.25
N VAL A 138 1.10 -7.45 -2.68
CA VAL A 138 1.25 -6.19 -1.95
C VAL A 138 0.14 -5.18 -2.27
N SER A 139 -0.98 -5.63 -2.84
CA SER A 139 -2.07 -4.76 -3.27
C SER A 139 -2.66 -3.93 -2.13
N LEU A 140 -2.71 -4.47 -0.90
CA LEU A 140 -3.18 -3.72 0.27
C LEU A 140 -2.32 -2.47 0.52
N SER A 141 -0.99 -2.58 0.41
CA SER A 141 -0.11 -1.40 0.42
C SER A 141 -0.41 -0.46 -0.74
N GLY A 142 -0.61 -1.00 -1.95
CA GLY A 142 -1.00 -0.23 -3.13
C GLY A 142 -2.22 0.65 -2.84
N TYR A 143 -3.27 0.08 -2.24
CA TYR A 143 -4.46 0.84 -1.85
C TYR A 143 -4.21 1.84 -0.72
N ALA A 144 -3.32 1.53 0.23
CA ALA A 144 -2.92 2.47 1.28
C ALA A 144 -2.16 3.69 0.74
N LEU A 145 -1.50 3.58 -0.41
CA LEU A 145 -0.82 4.73 -1.03
C LEU A 145 -1.77 5.84 -1.47
N PHE A 146 -3.05 5.55 -1.76
CA PHE A 146 -3.98 6.58 -2.25
C PHE A 146 -4.25 7.69 -1.25
N PRO A 147 -4.67 7.44 0.00
CA PRO A 147 -4.82 8.49 1.00
C PRO A 147 -3.52 9.24 1.25
N LEU A 148 -2.38 8.54 1.25
CA LEU A 148 -1.06 9.16 1.42
C LEU A 148 -0.68 10.05 0.23
N ALA A 149 -1.00 9.64 -0.99
CA ALA A 149 -0.81 10.47 -2.18
C ALA A 149 -1.69 11.72 -2.15
N ILE A 150 -2.97 11.58 -1.78
CA ILE A 150 -3.88 12.72 -1.59
C ILE A 150 -3.29 13.69 -0.57
N LEU A 151 -2.80 13.21 0.58
CA LEU A 151 -2.12 14.04 1.57
C LEU A 151 -0.91 14.77 0.96
N ALA A 152 -0.06 14.02 0.23
CA ALA A 152 1.14 14.57 -0.39
C ALA A 152 0.83 15.68 -1.41
N PHE A 153 -0.30 15.57 -2.14
CA PHE A 153 -0.68 16.54 -3.18
C PHE A 153 -1.47 17.74 -2.65
N LEU A 154 -2.31 17.55 -1.63
CA LEU A 154 -3.27 18.58 -1.22
C LEU A 154 -2.78 19.46 -0.07
N ILE A 155 -2.01 18.94 0.86
CA ILE A 155 -1.87 19.57 2.19
C ILE A 155 -0.55 20.31 2.37
N GLU A 156 0.47 20.15 1.51
CA GLU A 156 1.80 20.72 1.79
C GLU A 156 2.43 21.56 0.69
N LYS A 157 3.14 22.62 1.13
CA LYS A 157 4.07 23.38 0.30
C LYS A 157 5.50 22.82 0.43
N PRO A 158 6.33 22.82 -0.64
CA PRO A 158 6.02 23.35 -1.95
C PRO A 158 5.05 22.47 -2.72
N THR A 159 4.08 23.08 -3.39
CA THR A 159 3.10 22.36 -4.19
C THR A 159 3.70 21.89 -5.50
N PHE A 160 3.38 20.66 -5.88
CA PHE A 160 3.68 20.16 -7.22
C PHE A 160 3.01 21.01 -8.31
N SER A 161 3.55 20.95 -9.52
CA SER A 161 2.92 21.62 -10.65
C SER A 161 1.50 21.09 -10.88
N PHE A 162 0.64 21.89 -11.51
CA PHE A 162 -0.72 21.49 -11.85
C PHE A 162 -0.75 20.19 -12.69
N MET A 163 0.13 20.11 -13.70
CA MET A 163 0.24 18.91 -14.54
C MET A 163 0.67 17.66 -13.74
N THR A 164 1.61 17.82 -12.82
CA THR A 164 2.01 16.72 -11.93
C THR A 164 0.84 16.22 -11.09
N LYS A 165 0.01 17.13 -10.58
CA LYS A 165 -1.19 16.76 -9.81
C LYS A 165 -2.23 16.04 -10.67
N ILE A 166 -2.43 16.47 -11.91
CA ILE A 166 -3.33 15.80 -12.85
C ILE A 166 -2.85 14.38 -13.10
N VAL A 167 -1.58 14.18 -13.47
CA VAL A 167 -1.02 12.85 -13.75
C VAL A 167 -1.20 11.92 -12.56
N ALA A 168 -0.86 12.36 -11.36
CA ALA A 168 -1.02 11.54 -10.17
C ALA A 168 -2.50 11.26 -9.85
N PHE A 169 -3.37 12.26 -9.97
CA PHE A 169 -4.81 12.09 -9.73
C PHE A 169 -5.45 11.12 -10.74
N THR A 170 -5.17 11.28 -12.03
CA THR A 170 -5.70 10.40 -13.08
C THR A 170 -5.16 8.98 -12.94
N SER A 171 -3.89 8.80 -12.61
CA SER A 171 -3.30 7.47 -12.35
C SER A 171 -3.93 6.82 -11.11
N THR A 172 -4.16 7.59 -10.05
CA THR A 172 -4.85 7.14 -8.85
C THR A 172 -6.28 6.71 -9.18
N LEU A 173 -7.02 7.56 -9.91
CA LEU A 173 -8.40 7.28 -10.31
C LEU A 173 -8.47 6.03 -11.17
N TYR A 174 -7.57 5.89 -12.15
CA TYR A 174 -7.49 4.70 -13.00
C TYR A 174 -7.26 3.43 -12.17
N TYR A 175 -6.29 3.43 -11.26
CA TYR A 175 -5.99 2.26 -10.43
C TYR A 175 -7.18 1.89 -9.52
N VAL A 176 -7.83 2.88 -8.91
CA VAL A 176 -9.01 2.66 -8.08
C VAL A 176 -10.18 2.16 -8.93
N THR A 177 -10.44 2.76 -10.09
CA THR A 177 -11.58 2.36 -10.93
C THR A 177 -11.38 0.98 -11.54
N VAL A 178 -10.19 0.67 -12.04
CA VAL A 178 -9.91 -0.66 -12.64
C VAL A 178 -9.87 -1.75 -11.58
N GLY A 179 -9.37 -1.45 -10.39
CA GLY A 179 -9.26 -2.43 -9.29
C GLY A 179 -10.46 -2.48 -8.35
N TYR A 180 -11.34 -1.47 -8.37
CA TYR A 180 -12.38 -1.30 -7.35
C TYR A 180 -13.80 -1.16 -7.89
N TRP A 181 -14.00 -1.15 -9.21
CA TRP A 181 -15.33 -0.96 -9.76
C TRP A 181 -16.22 -2.16 -9.42
N PRO A 182 -17.25 -1.99 -8.56
CA PRO A 182 -18.17 -3.08 -8.24
C PRO A 182 -19.01 -3.38 -9.48
N ASN A 183 -18.67 -4.43 -10.19
CA ASN A 183 -19.57 -4.98 -11.18
C ASN A 183 -20.62 -5.82 -10.44
N LEU A 184 -21.90 -5.63 -10.72
CA LEU A 184 -23.00 -6.42 -10.15
C LEU A 184 -22.86 -7.92 -10.46
N ALA A 185 -22.04 -8.29 -11.45
CA ALA A 185 -21.73 -9.66 -11.84
C ALA A 185 -20.44 -10.22 -11.17
N MET A 186 -19.87 -9.55 -10.15
CA MET A 186 -18.66 -10.04 -9.46
C MET A 186 -18.91 -11.37 -8.78
N SER A 187 -17.97 -12.30 -8.95
CA SER A 187 -17.89 -13.53 -8.17
C SER A 187 -17.65 -13.23 -6.68
N ASP A 188 -17.98 -14.16 -5.80
CA ASP A 188 -17.74 -13.98 -4.36
C ASP A 188 -16.25 -13.83 -4.02
N ILE A 189 -15.37 -14.44 -4.81
CA ILE A 189 -13.91 -14.26 -4.70
C ILE A 189 -13.54 -12.79 -4.96
N GLU A 190 -14.06 -12.19 -6.03
CA GLU A 190 -13.79 -10.79 -6.37
C GLU A 190 -14.31 -9.83 -5.30
N LYS A 191 -15.51 -10.09 -4.74
CA LYS A 191 -16.06 -9.29 -3.61
C LYS A 191 -15.15 -9.33 -2.39
N ASN A 192 -14.62 -10.49 -2.06
CA ASN A 192 -13.69 -10.66 -0.94
C ASN A 192 -12.36 -9.92 -1.17
N VAL A 193 -11.84 -9.94 -2.40
CA VAL A 193 -10.65 -9.15 -2.77
C VAL A 193 -10.93 -7.66 -2.58
N GLN A 194 -12.15 -7.18 -2.90
CA GLN A 194 -12.52 -5.77 -2.68
C GLN A 194 -12.59 -5.41 -1.20
N VAL A 195 -13.05 -6.31 -0.34
CA VAL A 195 -13.01 -6.08 1.12
C VAL A 195 -11.55 -5.99 1.60
N ALA A 196 -10.67 -6.87 1.14
CA ALA A 196 -9.24 -6.79 1.46
C ALA A 196 -8.64 -5.45 0.99
N HIS A 197 -8.90 -5.02 -0.23
CA HIS A 197 -8.46 -3.71 -0.74
C HIS A 197 -9.00 -2.55 0.10
N SER A 198 -10.27 -2.64 0.56
CA SER A 198 -10.85 -1.64 1.47
C SER A 198 -10.11 -1.56 2.81
N CYS A 199 -9.63 -2.71 3.32
CA CYS A 199 -8.78 -2.70 4.52
C CYS A 199 -7.46 -1.94 4.28
N GLY A 200 -6.83 -2.13 3.12
CA GLY A 200 -5.66 -1.34 2.73
C GLY A 200 -5.95 0.17 2.71
N LEU A 201 -7.06 0.56 2.10
CA LEU A 201 -7.50 1.97 2.04
C LEU A 201 -7.73 2.55 3.45
N LEU A 202 -8.41 1.83 4.33
CA LEU A 202 -8.66 2.25 5.72
C LEU A 202 -7.36 2.43 6.51
N VAL A 203 -6.41 1.52 6.35
CA VAL A 203 -5.08 1.64 6.96
C VAL A 203 -4.35 2.86 6.42
N GLY A 204 -4.41 3.13 5.12
CA GLY A 204 -3.86 4.34 4.52
C GLY A 204 -4.45 5.62 5.09
N LEU A 205 -5.77 5.68 5.28
CA LEU A 205 -6.44 6.80 5.95
C LEU A 205 -5.98 6.97 7.40
N PHE A 206 -5.82 5.88 8.13
CA PHE A 206 -5.26 5.90 9.48
C PHE A 206 -3.83 6.44 9.51
N CYS A 207 -2.97 6.01 8.58
CA CYS A 207 -1.60 6.55 8.44
C CYS A 207 -1.62 8.07 8.17
N VAL A 208 -2.51 8.56 7.31
CA VAL A 208 -2.70 10.00 7.06
C VAL A 208 -3.04 10.72 8.36
N LEU A 209 -4.00 10.20 9.13
CA LEU A 209 -4.40 10.80 10.39
C LEU A 209 -3.24 10.89 11.39
N VAL A 210 -2.45 9.81 11.52
CA VAL A 210 -1.26 9.78 12.39
C VAL A 210 -0.24 10.83 11.96
N ILE A 211 0.05 10.93 10.66
CA ILE A 211 1.00 11.93 10.13
C ILE A 211 0.51 13.35 10.44
N LEU A 212 -0.78 13.63 10.26
CA LEU A 212 -1.36 14.95 10.55
C LEU A 212 -1.27 15.30 12.05
N ILE A 213 -1.52 14.34 12.94
CA ILE A 213 -1.41 14.53 14.39
C ILE A 213 0.03 14.84 14.77
N ILE A 214 0.99 14.08 14.27
CA ILE A 214 2.43 14.29 14.55
C ILE A 214 2.83 15.69 14.09
N LYS A 215 2.51 16.09 12.87
CA LYS A 215 2.85 17.42 12.34
C LYS A 215 2.17 18.56 13.09
N HIS A 216 0.93 18.36 13.53
CA HIS A 216 0.25 19.36 14.35
C HIS A 216 0.97 19.57 15.68
N ARG A 217 1.39 18.49 16.34
CA ARG A 217 2.17 18.56 17.58
C ARG A 217 3.51 19.27 17.39
N GLU A 218 4.28 18.91 16.37
CA GLU A 218 5.57 19.55 16.06
C GLU A 218 5.41 21.07 15.88
N LYS A 219 4.36 21.50 15.19
CA LYS A 219 4.06 22.92 15.00
C LYS A 219 3.74 23.63 16.30
N MET A 220 3.00 23.00 17.21
CA MET A 220 2.69 23.53 18.54
C MET A 220 3.95 23.71 19.40
N PHE A 221 4.82 22.70 19.43
CA PHE A 221 6.09 22.77 20.17
C PHE A 221 7.03 23.84 19.62
N SER A 222 7.12 24.00 18.31
CA SER A 222 7.94 25.06 17.69
C SER A 222 7.44 26.47 17.98
N PHE A 223 6.16 26.67 18.22
CA PHE A 223 5.56 27.93 18.63
C PHE A 223 5.88 28.25 20.09
N SER A 224 5.77 27.25 20.99
CA SER A 224 6.07 27.39 22.40
C SER A 224 7.55 27.71 22.69
N SER A 225 8.46 27.21 21.85
CA SER A 225 9.91 27.46 22.02
C SER A 225 10.35 28.85 21.49
N ARG A 226 9.53 29.51 20.68
CA ARG A 226 9.82 30.89 20.18
C ARG A 226 9.24 31.99 21.07
N SER A 227 8.39 31.65 22.02
CA SER A 227 7.75 32.58 22.96
C SER A 227 8.46 32.65 24.32
N LYS A 228 9.60 31.97 24.46
CA LYS A 228 10.54 32.08 25.58
C LYS A 228 11.84 32.73 25.07
#